data_f63aaf4e27913b52d0f8adf3bed8fe20
#
_entry.id   f63aaf4e27913b52d0f8adf3bed8fe20
#
_cell.length_a   1.000
_cell.length_b   1.000
_cell.length_c   1.000
_cell.angle_alpha   90.00
_cell.angle_beta   90.00
_cell.angle_gamma   90.00
#
_symmetry.space_group_name_H-M   'P 1'
#
loop_
_entity.id
_entity.type
_entity.pdbx_description
1 polymer ?
#
loop_
_entity_poly.entity_id
_entity_poly.type
_entity_poly.pdbx_seq_one_letter_code
_entity_poly.pdbx_strand_id
1 'polypeptide(L)'
;MRIDKIMDRALFALSVPKCVCCKDRLNYGENAFCLKCSIEFEEFKSRNCSMCGRLLNECDCSNEFLSAHYIRRVIKCYRYLNREEASAASSLIYSLKKDNRSDVLDRCEGELACAIENSIQNPCEYIFTNIPRRKAALVEHGIDHSELLAKALAKHFNAEYIPLLVSKAKKAQKSLEAEERFKNAEFSIKRDIDLTGKSVIIVDDIITTGASMSKAAALIRSLGCKNIVGAAIAIAYKDK
;
A
#
# COMPACT_ATOMS: atom_id res chain seq x y z
N MET A 1 -32.07 6.83 -2.18
CA MET A 1 -31.10 7.71 -2.91
C MET A 1 -31.11 9.20 -2.53
N ARG A 2 -32.24 9.87 -2.22
CA ARG A 2 -32.26 11.28 -1.78
C ARG A 2 -32.05 11.46 -0.27
N ILE A 3 -32.53 10.56 0.54
CA ILE A 3 -32.45 10.57 2.03
C ILE A 3 -31.01 10.30 2.47
N ASP A 4 -30.32 9.35 1.84
CA ASP A 4 -28.94 9.01 2.16
C ASP A 4 -28.00 10.21 1.99
N LYS A 5 -28.14 10.97 0.90
CA LYS A 5 -27.33 12.18 0.65
C LYS A 5 -27.60 13.32 1.65
N ILE A 6 -28.82 13.40 2.20
CA ILE A 6 -29.16 14.41 3.21
C ILE A 6 -28.55 14.01 4.55
N MET A 7 -28.64 12.74 4.92
CA MET A 7 -28.01 12.21 6.13
C MET A 7 -26.49 12.34 6.08
N ASP A 8 -25.86 12.01 4.96
CA ASP A 8 -24.40 12.17 4.77
C ASP A 8 -23.96 13.62 4.94
N ARG A 9 -24.73 14.58 4.38
CA ARG A 9 -24.45 16.02 4.57
C ARG A 9 -24.61 16.47 6.01
N ALA A 10 -25.62 15.98 6.70
CA ALA A 10 -25.85 16.31 8.10
C ALA A 10 -24.76 15.73 9.01
N LEU A 11 -24.34 14.47 8.78
CA LEU A 11 -23.23 13.84 9.49
C LEU A 11 -21.90 14.56 9.21
N PHE A 12 -21.65 14.95 7.95
CA PHE A 12 -20.49 15.75 7.59
C PHE A 12 -20.48 17.10 8.34
N ALA A 13 -21.62 17.79 8.43
CA ALA A 13 -21.72 19.07 9.15
C ALA A 13 -21.46 18.96 10.65
N LEU A 14 -21.77 17.80 11.26
CA LEU A 14 -21.54 17.54 12.69
C LEU A 14 -20.09 17.18 13.02
N SER A 15 -19.34 16.59 12.06
CA SER A 15 -17.98 16.15 12.26
C SER A 15 -17.15 16.38 11.00
N VAL A 16 -16.93 17.65 10.66
CA VAL A 16 -16.15 18.03 9.46
C VAL A 16 -14.73 17.49 9.58
N PRO A 17 -14.32 16.51 8.73
CA PRO A 17 -12.97 15.99 8.76
C PRO A 17 -11.96 17.09 8.38
N LYS A 18 -10.72 16.92 8.85
CA LYS A 18 -9.62 17.83 8.53
C LYS A 18 -8.72 17.23 7.47
N CYS A 19 -8.18 18.08 6.61
CA CYS A 19 -7.12 17.70 5.67
C CYS A 19 -5.94 17.05 6.42
N VAL A 20 -5.48 15.90 5.94
CA VAL A 20 -4.37 15.18 6.59
C VAL A 20 -3.04 15.93 6.49
N CYS A 21 -2.91 16.86 5.54
CA CYS A 21 -1.71 17.67 5.33
C CYS A 21 -1.78 19.00 6.10
N CYS A 22 -2.59 19.96 5.66
CA CYS A 22 -2.64 21.31 6.23
C CYS A 22 -3.53 21.46 7.48
N LYS A 23 -4.31 20.43 7.82
CA LYS A 23 -5.26 20.41 8.96
C LYS A 23 -6.47 21.34 8.81
N ASP A 24 -6.63 22.02 7.68
CA ASP A 24 -7.83 22.79 7.38
C ASP A 24 -9.06 21.89 7.27
N ARG A 25 -10.24 22.46 7.47
CA ARG A 25 -11.51 21.74 7.31
C ARG A 25 -11.70 21.35 5.85
N LEU A 26 -12.14 20.11 5.62
CA LEU A 26 -12.48 19.65 4.29
C LEU A 26 -13.85 20.18 3.86
N ASN A 27 -14.01 20.49 2.58
CA ASN A 27 -15.30 20.76 1.99
C ASN A 27 -16.07 19.46 1.73
N TYR A 28 -17.38 19.56 1.57
CA TYR A 28 -18.19 18.40 1.21
C TYR A 28 -17.74 17.81 -0.14
N GLY A 29 -17.42 16.53 -0.14
CA GLY A 29 -16.89 15.81 -1.31
C GLY A 29 -15.37 15.73 -1.38
N GLU A 30 -14.65 16.46 -0.53
CA GLU A 30 -13.20 16.26 -0.35
C GLU A 30 -12.94 15.08 0.60
N ASN A 31 -11.92 14.29 0.32
CA ASN A 31 -11.48 13.19 1.16
C ASN A 31 -9.97 13.22 1.36
N ALA A 32 -9.52 12.91 2.58
CA ALA A 32 -8.14 12.97 3.02
C ALA A 32 -7.47 14.34 2.82
N PHE A 33 -7.54 14.94 1.64
CA PHE A 33 -6.96 16.23 1.28
C PHE A 33 -8.02 17.30 0.94
N CYS A 34 -7.73 18.56 1.29
CA CYS A 34 -8.40 19.71 0.66
C CYS A 34 -7.87 19.88 -0.78
N LEU A 35 -8.59 20.67 -1.60
CA LEU A 35 -8.25 20.88 -3.01
C LEU A 35 -6.77 21.29 -3.21
N LYS A 36 -6.27 22.24 -2.40
CA LYS A 36 -4.87 22.71 -2.48
C LYS A 36 -3.88 21.58 -2.26
N CYS A 37 -4.04 20.81 -1.19
CA CYS A 37 -3.13 19.69 -0.88
C CYS A 37 -3.29 18.51 -1.84
N SER A 38 -4.48 18.33 -2.44
CA SER A 38 -4.69 17.36 -3.50
C SER A 38 -3.91 17.73 -4.77
N ILE A 39 -3.92 19.01 -5.18
CA ILE A 39 -3.12 19.48 -6.33
C ILE A 39 -1.62 19.26 -6.07
N GLU A 40 -1.13 19.65 -4.90
CA GLU A 40 0.27 19.41 -4.50
C GLU A 40 0.64 17.92 -4.54
N PHE A 41 -0.26 17.05 -4.11
CA PHE A 41 -0.07 15.59 -4.18
C PHE A 41 -0.03 15.06 -5.62
N GLU A 42 -0.90 15.57 -6.52
CA GLU A 42 -0.88 15.20 -7.95
C GLU A 42 0.41 15.66 -8.64
N GLU A 43 0.86 16.89 -8.38
CA GLU A 43 2.14 17.41 -8.89
C GLU A 43 3.31 16.54 -8.41
N PHE A 44 3.27 16.07 -7.17
CA PHE A 44 4.27 15.17 -6.64
C PHE A 44 4.29 13.80 -7.35
N LYS A 45 3.13 13.22 -7.66
CA LYS A 45 3.02 11.95 -8.39
C LYS A 45 3.44 12.06 -9.86
N SER A 46 3.29 13.23 -10.46
CA SER A 46 3.64 13.49 -11.86
C SER A 46 5.15 13.53 -12.13
N ARG A 47 5.98 13.33 -11.11
CA ARG A 47 7.44 13.24 -11.27
C ARG A 47 7.83 11.94 -11.99
N ASN A 48 8.89 12.01 -12.77
CA ASN A 48 9.38 10.86 -13.50
C ASN A 48 10.23 9.93 -12.62
N CYS A 49 10.13 8.65 -12.89
CA CYS A 49 10.99 7.64 -12.28
C CYS A 49 12.42 7.81 -12.80
N SER A 50 13.42 7.95 -11.92
CA SER A 50 14.84 8.06 -12.28
C SER A 50 15.42 6.80 -12.95
N MET A 51 14.75 5.64 -12.82
CA MET A 51 15.21 4.38 -13.42
C MET A 51 14.68 4.15 -14.83
N CYS A 52 13.40 4.47 -15.10
CA CYS A 52 12.79 4.16 -16.40
C CYS A 52 12.21 5.39 -17.13
N GLY A 53 12.22 6.57 -16.53
CA GLY A 53 11.69 7.80 -17.11
C GLY A 53 10.17 7.92 -17.16
N ARG A 54 9.41 6.85 -16.87
CA ARG A 54 7.94 6.90 -16.80
C ARG A 54 7.46 7.68 -15.58
N LEU A 55 6.23 8.16 -15.60
CA LEU A 55 5.58 8.72 -14.42
C LEU A 55 5.59 7.71 -13.26
N LEU A 56 5.68 8.19 -12.03
CA LEU A 56 5.80 7.31 -10.85
C LEU A 56 4.59 6.40 -10.67
N ASN A 57 3.39 6.88 -10.97
CA ASN A 57 2.16 6.10 -10.93
C ASN A 57 2.01 5.09 -12.09
N GLU A 58 2.84 5.17 -13.12
CA GLU A 58 2.92 4.22 -14.24
C GLU A 58 4.14 3.30 -14.17
N CYS A 59 5.04 3.59 -13.24
CA CYS A 59 6.31 2.89 -13.10
C CYS A 59 6.16 1.65 -12.24
N ASP A 60 6.57 0.51 -12.75
CA ASP A 60 6.61 -0.76 -12.04
C ASP A 60 8.03 -1.24 -11.66
N CYS A 61 9.04 -0.36 -11.75
CA CYS A 61 10.39 -0.67 -11.31
C CYS A 61 10.45 -1.00 -9.82
N SER A 62 11.19 -2.04 -9.47
CA SER A 62 11.53 -2.37 -8.09
C SER A 62 12.88 -1.76 -7.67
N ASN A 63 13.24 -1.85 -6.39
CA ASN A 63 14.58 -1.51 -5.94
C ASN A 63 15.56 -2.68 -6.16
N GLU A 64 16.88 -2.42 -6.00
CA GLU A 64 17.93 -3.42 -6.20
C GLU A 64 17.73 -4.67 -5.34
N PHE A 65 17.35 -4.49 -4.06
CA PHE A 65 17.12 -5.59 -3.13
C PHE A 65 15.96 -6.50 -3.59
N LEU A 66 14.84 -5.92 -3.97
CA LEU A 66 13.68 -6.67 -4.47
C LEU A 66 13.99 -7.39 -5.77
N SER A 67 14.70 -6.74 -6.70
CA SER A 67 15.11 -7.34 -7.96
C SER A 67 16.05 -8.53 -7.75
N ALA A 68 17.01 -8.43 -6.85
CA ALA A 68 17.90 -9.52 -6.46
C ALA A 68 17.14 -10.70 -5.81
N HIS A 69 15.98 -10.45 -5.21
CA HIS A 69 15.09 -11.46 -4.61
C HIS A 69 13.89 -11.80 -5.51
N TYR A 70 14.04 -11.64 -6.82
CA TYR A 70 13.06 -12.07 -7.83
C TYR A 70 11.72 -11.32 -7.84
N ILE A 71 11.62 -10.15 -7.21
CA ILE A 71 10.48 -9.24 -7.35
C ILE A 71 10.89 -8.08 -8.26
N ARG A 72 10.65 -8.26 -9.55
CA ARG A 72 11.09 -7.28 -10.57
C ARG A 72 10.07 -6.18 -10.81
N ARG A 73 8.81 -6.39 -10.44
CA ARG A 73 7.70 -5.48 -10.64
C ARG A 73 7.11 -5.05 -9.29
N VAL A 74 7.04 -3.74 -9.07
CA VAL A 74 6.42 -3.13 -7.90
C VAL A 74 5.58 -1.95 -8.36
N ILE A 75 4.26 -2.10 -8.24
CA ILE A 75 3.29 -1.04 -8.51
C ILE A 75 3.25 -0.12 -7.30
N LYS A 76 3.30 1.19 -7.53
CA LYS A 76 3.36 2.20 -6.50
C LYS A 76 2.75 3.51 -6.98
N CYS A 77 2.18 4.28 -6.08
CA CYS A 77 1.67 5.60 -6.42
C CYS A 77 2.79 6.64 -6.46
N TYR A 78 3.79 6.52 -5.59
CA TYR A 78 4.91 7.45 -5.56
C TYR A 78 6.15 6.87 -4.86
N ARG A 79 7.27 7.62 -4.95
CA ARG A 79 8.46 7.41 -4.13
C ARG A 79 8.33 8.15 -2.81
N TYR A 80 8.62 7.49 -1.71
CA TYR A 80 8.75 8.15 -0.43
C TYR A 80 10.11 8.86 -0.38
N LEU A 81 10.07 10.18 -0.42
CA LEU A 81 11.22 11.05 -0.21
C LEU A 81 11.25 11.50 1.26
N ASN A 82 12.40 12.00 1.71
CA ASN A 82 12.57 12.49 3.08
C ASN A 82 11.50 13.54 3.45
N ARG A 83 11.18 13.64 4.75
CA ARG A 83 10.05 14.39 5.32
C ARG A 83 9.90 15.86 4.85
N GLU A 84 10.96 16.48 4.38
CA GLU A 84 10.96 17.91 4.01
C GLU A 84 10.40 18.19 2.61
N GLU A 85 10.44 17.21 1.68
CA GLU A 85 10.05 17.44 0.28
C GLU A 85 8.65 16.92 -0.07
N ALA A 86 7.98 16.18 0.81
CA ALA A 86 6.75 15.46 0.47
C ALA A 86 5.65 15.61 1.53
N SER A 87 5.26 16.84 1.86
CA SER A 87 4.32 17.10 2.94
C SER A 87 2.97 16.38 2.77
N ALA A 88 2.36 16.45 1.60
CA ALA A 88 1.07 15.80 1.31
C ALA A 88 1.21 14.26 1.28
N ALA A 89 2.17 13.72 0.55
CA ALA A 89 2.39 12.28 0.42
C ALA A 89 2.78 11.64 1.76
N SER A 90 3.68 12.29 2.53
CA SER A 90 4.06 11.81 3.86
C SER A 90 2.90 11.85 4.85
N SER A 91 2.05 12.88 4.77
CA SER A 91 0.88 13.05 5.62
C SER A 91 -0.18 11.99 5.37
N LEU A 92 -0.38 11.58 4.10
CA LEU A 92 -1.31 10.51 3.74
C LEU A 92 -0.91 9.17 4.39
N ILE A 93 0.37 8.79 4.25
CA ILE A 93 0.90 7.56 4.85
C ILE A 93 0.86 7.59 6.38
N TYR A 94 1.20 8.73 6.96
CA TYR A 94 1.16 8.88 8.42
C TYR A 94 -0.27 8.74 8.94
N SER A 95 -1.24 9.39 8.28
CA SER A 95 -2.64 9.30 8.65
C SER A 95 -3.21 7.89 8.43
N LEU A 96 -2.85 7.21 7.33
CA LEU A 96 -3.19 5.81 7.10
C LEU A 96 -2.74 4.93 8.27
N LYS A 97 -1.54 5.17 8.82
CA LYS A 97 -0.97 4.35 9.91
C LYS A 97 -1.52 4.65 11.30
N LYS A 98 -2.03 5.85 11.55
CA LYS A 98 -2.38 6.31 12.89
C LYS A 98 -3.85 6.61 13.11
N ASP A 99 -4.53 7.15 12.12
CA ASP A 99 -5.82 7.81 12.37
C ASP A 99 -7.02 6.91 12.09
N ASN A 100 -6.83 5.72 11.51
CA ASN A 100 -7.88 4.75 11.14
C ASN A 100 -9.08 5.40 10.41
N ARG A 101 -8.83 6.42 9.60
CA ARG A 101 -9.84 7.17 8.86
C ARG A 101 -10.24 6.42 7.60
N SER A 102 -11.53 6.20 7.39
CA SER A 102 -12.05 5.52 6.20
C SER A 102 -11.74 6.30 4.93
N ASP A 103 -11.89 7.64 4.95
CA ASP A 103 -11.61 8.50 3.80
C ASP A 103 -10.12 8.48 3.37
N VAL A 104 -9.20 8.26 4.32
CA VAL A 104 -7.78 8.05 4.01
C VAL A 104 -7.55 6.70 3.35
N LEU A 105 -8.22 5.65 3.84
CA LEU A 105 -8.15 4.32 3.24
C LEU A 105 -8.72 4.34 1.82
N ASP A 106 -9.88 4.97 1.61
CA ASP A 106 -10.55 5.12 0.32
C ASP A 106 -9.66 5.89 -0.67
N ARG A 107 -8.98 6.96 -0.19
CA ARG A 107 -8.02 7.69 -1.03
C ARG A 107 -6.83 6.81 -1.41
N CYS A 108 -6.24 6.09 -0.46
CA CYS A 108 -5.11 5.18 -0.71
C CYS A 108 -5.51 4.04 -1.67
N GLU A 109 -6.70 3.48 -1.50
CA GLU A 109 -7.25 2.44 -2.37
C GLU A 109 -7.40 2.97 -3.80
N GLY A 110 -8.06 4.10 -4.01
CA GLY A 110 -8.25 4.68 -5.33
C GLY A 110 -6.93 5.02 -6.04
N GLU A 111 -5.94 5.56 -5.32
CA GLU A 111 -4.60 5.83 -5.86
C GLU A 111 -3.90 4.54 -6.32
N LEU A 112 -3.94 3.51 -5.49
CA LEU A 112 -3.26 2.25 -5.81
C LEU A 112 -4.02 1.44 -6.87
N ALA A 113 -5.35 1.52 -6.89
CA ALA A 113 -6.17 0.93 -7.94
C ALA A 113 -5.82 1.53 -9.30
N CYS A 114 -5.77 2.84 -9.41
CA CYS A 114 -5.36 3.54 -10.64
C CYS A 114 -3.95 3.11 -11.10
N ALA A 115 -2.98 3.00 -10.18
CA ALA A 115 -1.63 2.54 -10.51
C ALA A 115 -1.61 1.06 -10.98
N ILE A 116 -2.46 0.20 -10.42
CA ILE A 116 -2.60 -1.20 -10.82
C ILE A 116 -3.22 -1.29 -12.23
N GLU A 117 -4.28 -0.54 -12.52
CA GLU A 117 -4.92 -0.47 -13.84
C GLU A 117 -3.95 -0.05 -14.94
N ASN A 118 -3.10 0.95 -14.67
CA ASN A 118 -2.06 1.40 -15.59
C ASN A 118 -0.93 0.38 -15.82
N SER A 119 -0.79 -0.61 -14.94
CA SER A 119 0.32 -1.57 -14.97
C SER A 119 -0.10 -3.00 -15.34
N ILE A 120 -1.34 -3.38 -15.11
CA ILE A 120 -1.87 -4.75 -15.28
C ILE A 120 -3.16 -4.70 -16.12
N GLN A 121 -3.23 -5.49 -17.19
CA GLN A 121 -4.39 -5.51 -18.07
C GLN A 121 -5.65 -6.13 -17.42
N ASN A 122 -5.50 -7.24 -16.68
CA ASN A 122 -6.61 -7.99 -16.09
C ASN A 122 -6.39 -8.19 -14.57
N PRO A 123 -6.52 -7.15 -13.73
CA PRO A 123 -6.30 -7.30 -12.29
C PRO A 123 -7.24 -8.31 -11.61
N CYS A 124 -8.43 -8.54 -12.17
CA CYS A 124 -9.41 -9.51 -11.66
C CYS A 124 -8.91 -10.96 -11.70
N GLU A 125 -7.91 -11.29 -12.53
CA GLU A 125 -7.32 -12.63 -12.61
C GLU A 125 -6.24 -12.88 -11.54
N TYR A 126 -5.88 -11.85 -10.76
CA TYR A 126 -4.90 -11.96 -9.70
C TYR A 126 -5.55 -12.27 -8.36
N ILE A 127 -4.85 -13.06 -7.56
CA ILE A 127 -5.15 -13.21 -6.13
C ILE A 127 -4.46 -12.07 -5.39
N PHE A 128 -5.23 -11.31 -4.62
CA PHE A 128 -4.69 -10.29 -3.71
C PHE A 128 -4.37 -10.90 -2.35
N THR A 129 -3.21 -10.58 -1.83
CA THR A 129 -2.79 -10.92 -0.47
C THR A 129 -2.04 -9.74 0.15
N ASN A 130 -1.78 -9.77 1.44
CA ASN A 130 -1.08 -8.67 2.11
C ASN A 130 0.18 -9.15 2.85
N ILE A 131 1.06 -8.22 3.16
CA ILE A 131 2.12 -8.41 4.15
C ILE A 131 1.49 -8.36 5.54
N PRO A 132 1.44 -9.48 6.30
CA PRO A 132 0.74 -9.49 7.58
C PRO A 132 1.52 -8.71 8.65
N ARG A 133 0.78 -7.90 9.41
CA ARG A 133 1.32 -7.20 10.57
C ARG A 133 1.67 -8.18 11.69
N ARG A 134 2.66 -7.81 12.51
CA ARG A 134 3.01 -8.58 13.71
C ARG A 134 1.89 -8.51 14.74
N LYS A 135 1.66 -9.60 15.48
CA LYS A 135 0.63 -9.66 16.53
C LYS A 135 0.75 -8.53 17.55
N ALA A 136 1.98 -8.21 18.00
CA ALA A 136 2.21 -7.10 18.93
C ALA A 136 1.76 -5.74 18.36
N ALA A 137 2.00 -5.48 17.07
CA ALA A 137 1.56 -4.25 16.42
C ALA A 137 0.05 -4.22 16.17
N LEU A 138 -0.59 -5.37 15.99
CA LEU A 138 -2.05 -5.47 15.93
C LEU A 138 -2.70 -5.16 17.27
N VAL A 139 -2.10 -5.62 18.39
CA VAL A 139 -2.58 -5.30 19.74
C VAL A 139 -2.42 -3.80 20.04
N GLU A 140 -1.30 -3.19 19.61
CA GLU A 140 -1.01 -1.77 19.83
C GLU A 140 -1.87 -0.83 18.97
N HIS A 141 -2.14 -1.18 17.72
CA HIS A 141 -2.77 -0.30 16.74
C HIS A 141 -4.17 -0.77 16.28
N GLY A 142 -4.58 -1.97 16.67
CA GLY A 142 -5.93 -2.53 16.41
C GLY A 142 -6.19 -2.98 14.98
N ILE A 143 -5.47 -2.50 13.97
CA ILE A 143 -5.78 -2.67 12.55
C ILE A 143 -4.54 -3.04 11.73
N ASP A 144 -4.71 -3.93 10.76
CA ASP A 144 -3.76 -4.21 9.69
C ASP A 144 -4.15 -3.44 8.42
N HIS A 145 -3.50 -2.30 8.19
CA HIS A 145 -3.81 -1.43 7.06
C HIS A 145 -3.50 -2.09 5.72
N SER A 146 -2.44 -2.91 5.63
CA SER A 146 -2.12 -3.68 4.42
C SER A 146 -3.20 -4.70 4.11
N GLU A 147 -3.80 -5.33 5.13
CA GLU A 147 -4.94 -6.24 4.97
C GLU A 147 -6.19 -5.51 4.49
N LEU A 148 -6.52 -4.37 5.11
CA LEU A 148 -7.68 -3.57 4.69
C LEU A 148 -7.52 -3.09 3.24
N LEU A 149 -6.34 -2.59 2.88
CA LEU A 149 -6.04 -2.12 1.54
C LEU A 149 -6.13 -3.25 0.51
N ALA A 150 -5.56 -4.43 0.82
CA ALA A 150 -5.63 -5.59 -0.06
C ALA A 150 -7.07 -6.08 -0.28
N LYS A 151 -7.91 -6.07 0.77
CA LYS A 151 -9.33 -6.42 0.68
C LYS A 151 -10.12 -5.39 -0.15
N ALA A 152 -9.85 -4.10 0.04
CA ALA A 152 -10.50 -3.04 -0.72
C ALA A 152 -10.16 -3.14 -2.21
N LEU A 153 -8.88 -3.34 -2.56
CA LEU A 153 -8.43 -3.53 -3.93
C LEU A 153 -9.02 -4.80 -4.57
N ALA A 154 -9.03 -5.92 -3.85
CA ALA A 154 -9.64 -7.14 -4.36
C ALA A 154 -11.15 -6.95 -4.67
N LYS A 155 -11.87 -6.25 -3.78
CA LYS A 155 -13.28 -5.88 -4.02
C LYS A 155 -13.43 -4.94 -5.22
N HIS A 156 -12.55 -3.93 -5.35
CA HIS A 156 -12.56 -2.97 -6.46
C HIS A 156 -12.44 -3.69 -7.82
N PHE A 157 -11.51 -4.63 -7.93
CA PHE A 157 -11.25 -5.38 -9.16
C PHE A 157 -12.13 -6.61 -9.35
N ASN A 158 -13.08 -6.88 -8.45
CA ASN A 158 -13.83 -8.14 -8.43
C ASN A 158 -12.91 -9.38 -8.46
N ALA A 159 -11.79 -9.30 -7.72
CA ALA A 159 -10.76 -10.30 -7.60
C ALA A 159 -10.85 -11.04 -6.25
N GLU A 160 -10.13 -12.16 -6.14
CA GLU A 160 -10.08 -12.93 -4.90
C GLU A 160 -9.04 -12.34 -3.92
N TYR A 161 -9.43 -12.17 -2.64
CA TYR A 161 -8.51 -11.91 -1.54
C TYR A 161 -8.28 -13.17 -0.73
N ILE A 162 -7.01 -13.60 -0.61
CA ILE A 162 -6.61 -14.74 0.22
C ILE A 162 -5.50 -14.29 1.19
N PRO A 163 -5.69 -14.39 2.51
CA PRO A 163 -4.62 -14.16 3.48
C PRO A 163 -3.67 -15.37 3.50
N LEU A 164 -2.68 -15.38 2.60
CA LEU A 164 -1.74 -16.49 2.41
C LEU A 164 -0.75 -16.66 3.56
N LEU A 165 -0.42 -15.57 4.25
CA LEU A 165 0.68 -15.52 5.22
C LEU A 165 0.22 -15.10 6.60
N VAL A 166 1.01 -15.48 7.61
CA VAL A 166 0.91 -14.99 8.98
C VAL A 166 2.29 -14.59 9.49
N SER A 167 2.37 -13.47 10.23
CA SER A 167 3.63 -13.02 10.84
C SER A 167 3.95 -13.77 12.11
N LYS A 168 5.18 -14.27 12.21
CA LYS A 168 5.77 -14.91 13.41
C LYS A 168 6.77 -13.99 14.13
N ALA A 169 7.08 -12.81 13.59
CA ALA A 169 8.09 -11.93 14.13
C ALA A 169 7.75 -11.43 15.55
N LYS A 170 8.71 -11.58 16.48
CA LYS A 170 8.55 -11.29 17.92
C LYS A 170 8.97 -9.87 18.32
N LYS A 171 9.86 -9.19 17.57
CA LYS A 171 10.43 -7.87 17.93
C LYS A 171 10.23 -6.79 16.85
N ALA A 172 10.24 -5.51 17.28
CA ALA A 172 10.20 -4.36 16.38
C ALA A 172 11.54 -4.18 15.65
N GLN A 173 11.49 -3.85 14.35
CA GLN A 173 12.66 -3.83 13.45
C GLN A 173 13.03 -2.42 12.98
N LYS A 174 12.68 -1.38 13.75
CA LYS A 174 12.81 0.03 13.30
C LYS A 174 14.25 0.49 13.02
N SER A 175 15.25 -0.15 13.63
CA SER A 175 16.67 0.23 13.56
C SER A 175 17.56 -0.68 12.70
N LEU A 176 17.00 -1.71 12.04
CA LEU A 176 17.79 -2.73 11.35
C LEU A 176 18.04 -2.38 9.87
N GLU A 177 19.22 -2.75 9.37
CA GLU A 177 19.56 -2.71 7.94
C GLU A 177 18.74 -3.71 7.10
N ALA A 178 18.79 -3.60 5.76
CA ALA A 178 17.94 -4.39 4.86
C ALA A 178 18.12 -5.90 5.03
N GLU A 179 19.35 -6.38 5.13
CA GLU A 179 19.65 -7.81 5.30
C GLU A 179 19.27 -8.33 6.68
N GLU A 180 19.45 -7.53 7.74
CA GLU A 180 19.01 -7.88 9.08
C GLU A 180 17.49 -7.92 9.17
N ARG A 181 16.79 -6.98 8.51
CA ARG A 181 15.34 -7.03 8.36
C ARG A 181 14.89 -8.26 7.59
N PHE A 182 15.61 -8.64 6.55
CA PHE A 182 15.36 -9.88 5.81
C PHE A 182 15.51 -11.12 6.69
N LYS A 183 16.58 -11.23 7.47
CA LYS A 183 16.78 -12.36 8.41
C LYS A 183 15.70 -12.42 9.50
N ASN A 184 15.24 -11.27 9.97
CA ASN A 184 14.28 -11.15 11.07
C ASN A 184 12.80 -11.11 10.65
N ALA A 185 12.49 -10.90 9.37
CA ALA A 185 11.13 -11.01 8.89
C ALA A 185 10.71 -12.47 8.89
N GLU A 186 9.88 -12.86 9.84
CA GLU A 186 9.40 -14.23 9.97
C GLU A 186 7.94 -14.31 9.57
N PHE A 187 7.68 -15.00 8.47
CA PHE A 187 6.35 -15.38 8.02
C PHE A 187 6.22 -16.89 7.95
N SER A 188 5.01 -17.38 8.01
CA SER A 188 4.67 -18.74 7.60
C SER A 188 3.43 -18.72 6.73
N ILE A 189 3.26 -19.78 5.96
CA ILE A 189 2.07 -20.02 5.18
C ILE A 189 0.89 -20.18 6.16
N LYS A 190 -0.18 -19.42 5.93
CA LYS A 190 -1.42 -19.49 6.70
C LYS A 190 -2.41 -20.46 6.06
N ARG A 191 -2.40 -20.52 4.73
CA ARG A 191 -3.21 -21.45 3.94
C ARG A 191 -2.29 -22.17 2.95
N ASP A 192 -2.23 -23.48 3.07
CA ASP A 192 -1.51 -24.34 2.13
C ASP A 192 -2.45 -24.66 0.96
N ILE A 193 -2.27 -23.91 -0.13
CA ILE A 193 -3.07 -24.03 -1.36
C ILE A 193 -2.12 -24.08 -2.55
N ASP A 194 -2.47 -24.84 -3.58
CA ASP A 194 -1.73 -24.83 -4.84
C ASP A 194 -2.01 -23.55 -5.63
N LEU A 195 -0.95 -22.79 -5.89
CA LEU A 195 -0.97 -21.56 -6.69
C LEU A 195 -0.36 -21.75 -8.09
N THR A 196 -0.22 -23.00 -8.56
CA THR A 196 0.30 -23.29 -9.89
C THR A 196 -0.61 -22.65 -10.95
N GLY A 197 0.00 -21.87 -11.86
CA GLY A 197 -0.72 -21.13 -12.90
C GLY A 197 -1.46 -19.88 -12.41
N LYS A 198 -1.43 -19.56 -11.13
CA LYS A 198 -2.02 -18.35 -10.57
C LYS A 198 -1.03 -17.18 -10.56
N SER A 199 -1.55 -15.96 -10.58
CA SER A 199 -0.82 -14.71 -10.40
C SER A 199 -1.22 -14.08 -9.06
N VAL A 200 -0.26 -13.49 -8.34
CA VAL A 200 -0.48 -12.92 -7.01
C VAL A 200 0.01 -11.48 -6.96
N ILE A 201 -0.82 -10.59 -6.41
CA ILE A 201 -0.43 -9.23 -6.00
C ILE A 201 -0.27 -9.23 -4.48
N ILE A 202 0.95 -8.92 -4.01
CA ILE A 202 1.25 -8.75 -2.58
C ILE A 202 1.15 -7.27 -2.24
N VAL A 203 0.20 -6.91 -1.38
CA VAL A 203 -0.07 -5.53 -0.98
C VAL A 203 0.63 -5.18 0.34
N ASP A 204 1.25 -4.01 0.40
CA ASP A 204 1.77 -3.40 1.61
C ASP A 204 1.40 -1.91 1.64
N ASP A 205 1.50 -1.24 2.79
CA ASP A 205 1.31 0.21 2.90
C ASP A 205 2.53 0.97 2.34
N ILE A 206 3.73 0.61 2.78
CA ILE A 206 5.01 1.15 2.31
C ILE A 206 6.05 0.05 2.17
N ILE A 207 6.67 -0.02 1.02
CA ILE A 207 7.88 -0.82 0.83
C ILE A 207 9.09 0.04 1.18
N THR A 208 9.81 -0.31 2.25
CA THR A 208 11.07 0.34 2.63
C THR A 208 12.26 -0.36 1.97
N THR A 209 12.86 -1.32 2.61
CA THR A 209 13.96 -2.13 2.05
C THR A 209 13.47 -3.20 1.08
N GLY A 210 12.22 -3.63 1.18
CA GLY A 210 11.68 -4.76 0.44
C GLY A 210 11.86 -6.12 1.11
N ALA A 211 12.52 -6.18 2.27
CA ALA A 211 12.83 -7.44 2.95
C ALA A 211 11.58 -8.28 3.27
N SER A 212 10.52 -7.67 3.80
CA SER A 212 9.24 -8.35 4.07
C SER A 212 8.59 -8.86 2.80
N MET A 213 8.55 -8.02 1.76
CA MET A 213 7.99 -8.36 0.45
C MET A 213 8.74 -9.54 -0.19
N SER A 214 10.08 -9.54 -0.13
CA SER A 214 10.92 -10.61 -0.68
C SER A 214 10.68 -11.95 0.01
N LYS A 215 10.60 -11.97 1.35
CA LYS A 215 10.27 -13.21 2.10
C LYS A 215 8.87 -13.71 1.82
N ALA A 216 7.90 -12.81 1.77
CA ALA A 216 6.53 -13.15 1.41
C ALA A 216 6.47 -13.80 0.03
N ALA A 217 7.13 -13.20 -0.96
CA ALA A 217 7.19 -13.75 -2.31
C ALA A 217 7.89 -15.11 -2.39
N ALA A 218 8.96 -15.32 -1.61
CA ALA A 218 9.64 -16.62 -1.54
C ALA A 218 8.70 -17.73 -1.04
N LEU A 219 7.91 -17.44 0.00
CA LEU A 219 6.91 -18.39 0.53
C LEU A 219 5.77 -18.64 -0.46
N ILE A 220 5.29 -17.59 -1.13
CA ILE A 220 4.22 -17.73 -2.13
C ILE A 220 4.71 -18.52 -3.35
N ARG A 221 5.99 -18.39 -3.73
CA ARG A 221 6.61 -19.24 -4.76
C ARG A 221 6.65 -20.72 -4.37
N SER A 222 6.88 -21.03 -3.10
CA SER A 222 6.86 -22.43 -2.66
C SER A 222 5.47 -23.08 -2.78
N LEU A 223 4.41 -22.29 -2.93
CA LEU A 223 3.06 -22.74 -3.26
C LEU A 223 2.80 -22.88 -4.78
N GLY A 224 3.83 -22.80 -5.62
CA GLY A 224 3.73 -22.97 -7.07
C GLY A 224 3.51 -21.67 -7.87
N CYS A 225 3.29 -20.53 -7.23
CA CYS A 225 3.07 -19.25 -7.92
C CYS A 225 4.37 -18.75 -8.58
N LYS A 226 4.31 -18.47 -9.90
CA LYS A 226 5.45 -17.93 -10.66
C LYS A 226 5.34 -16.42 -10.92
N ASN A 227 4.12 -15.91 -11.07
CA ASN A 227 3.88 -14.48 -11.36
C ASN A 227 3.48 -13.73 -10.08
N ILE A 228 4.44 -13.01 -9.50
CA ILE A 228 4.26 -12.25 -8.25
C ILE A 228 4.61 -10.80 -8.50
N VAL A 229 3.69 -9.90 -8.16
CA VAL A 229 3.83 -8.45 -8.24
C VAL A 229 3.69 -7.86 -6.85
N GLY A 230 4.58 -6.96 -6.47
CA GLY A 230 4.43 -6.14 -5.28
C GLY A 230 3.55 -4.92 -5.58
N ALA A 231 2.72 -4.51 -4.62
CA ALA A 231 1.94 -3.27 -4.71
C ALA A 231 1.99 -2.52 -3.38
N ALA A 232 2.23 -1.22 -3.40
CA ALA A 232 2.23 -0.36 -2.21
C ALA A 232 1.92 1.09 -2.56
N ILE A 233 1.41 1.85 -1.59
CA ILE A 233 1.19 3.28 -1.78
C ILE A 233 2.51 3.98 -2.09
N ALA A 234 3.58 3.65 -1.36
CA ALA A 234 4.88 4.23 -1.61
C ALA A 234 6.02 3.20 -1.50
N ILE A 235 7.11 3.48 -2.19
CA ILE A 235 8.37 2.79 -2.02
C ILE A 235 9.44 3.78 -1.53
N ALA A 236 10.12 3.44 -0.44
CA ALA A 236 11.25 4.22 0.03
C ALA A 236 12.54 3.78 -0.70
N TYR A 237 13.29 4.75 -1.20
CA TYR A 237 14.64 4.50 -1.69
C TYR A 237 15.63 5.12 -0.71
N LYS A 238 16.69 4.43 -0.39
CA LYS A 238 17.89 5.09 0.16
C LYS A 238 18.56 5.74 -1.05
N ASP A 239 18.56 7.06 -1.11
CA ASP A 239 19.48 7.75 -1.99
C ASP A 239 20.90 7.39 -1.51
N LYS A 240 21.74 7.00 -2.48
CA LYS A 240 23.16 6.69 -2.22
C LYS A 240 23.92 7.95 -1.95
#